data_c7ddb21a569edf27f4651e48aba0c05d
#
_entry.id   c7ddb21a569edf27f4651e48aba0c05d
#
_cell.length_a   1.000
_cell.length_b   1.000
_cell.length_c   1.000
_cell.angle_alpha   90.00
_cell.angle_beta   90.00
_cell.angle_gamma   90.00
#
_symmetry.space_group_name_H-M   'P 1'
#
loop_
_entity.id
_entity.type
_entity.pdbx_description
1 polymer ?
#
loop_
_entity_poly.entity_id
_entity_poly.type
_entity_poly.pdbx_seq_one_letter_code
_entity_poly.pdbx_strand_id
1 'polypeptide(L)'
;MNKFIQKHVIPCYQTDANWRLKPASFMDLAQEAANSHAAILGFGYDDLIQSRTAWILSRVNIHFIKAPLWRDEVTLTTWHKGLERLFFLRDFILTDKDGNECVKATSSWLVLNLD
;
A
#
# COMPACT_ATOMS: atom_id res chain seq x y z
N MET A 1 -3.49 16.53 -6.00
CA MET A 1 -2.73 15.28 -5.88
C MET A 1 -3.67 14.10 -6.16
N ASN A 2 -3.25 13.20 -7.02
CA ASN A 2 -4.05 12.04 -7.37
C ASN A 2 -3.92 10.96 -6.29
N LYS A 3 -5.03 10.59 -5.69
CA LYS A 3 -5.06 9.58 -4.64
C LYS A 3 -5.93 8.40 -5.05
N PHE A 4 -5.55 7.21 -4.60
CA PHE A 4 -6.34 6.00 -4.76
C PHE A 4 -6.93 5.64 -3.41
N ILE A 5 -8.24 5.45 -3.35
CA ILE A 5 -8.97 5.20 -2.11
C ILE A 5 -9.72 3.88 -2.25
N GLN A 6 -9.54 2.98 -1.30
CA GLN A 6 -10.16 1.67 -1.31
C GLN A 6 -10.71 1.32 0.06
N LYS A 7 -11.97 0.93 0.12
CA LYS A 7 -12.60 0.46 1.36
C LYS A 7 -12.36 -1.04 1.51
N HIS A 8 -12.22 -1.48 2.75
CA HIS A 8 -11.90 -2.86 3.06
C HIS A 8 -12.49 -3.24 4.42
N VAL A 9 -12.99 -4.46 4.55
CA VAL A 9 -13.42 -5.02 5.83
C VAL A 9 -12.38 -6.06 6.23
N ILE A 10 -11.85 -5.94 7.44
CA ILE A 10 -10.75 -6.82 7.90
C ILE A 10 -11.28 -8.24 8.09
N PRO A 11 -10.83 -9.22 7.29
CA PRO A 11 -11.23 -10.61 7.47
C PRO A 11 -10.38 -11.29 8.55
N CYS A 12 -10.87 -12.37 9.12
CA CYS A 12 -10.18 -13.02 10.23
C CYS A 12 -8.78 -13.52 9.86
N TYR A 13 -8.57 -13.99 8.62
CA TYR A 13 -7.27 -14.52 8.20
C TYR A 13 -6.18 -13.44 8.09
N GLN A 14 -6.55 -12.16 8.13
CA GLN A 14 -5.59 -11.07 8.16
C GLN A 14 -5.23 -10.63 9.58
N THR A 15 -5.78 -11.30 10.59
CA THR A 15 -5.59 -10.92 11.99
C THR A 15 -4.79 -11.96 12.76
N ASP A 16 -4.18 -11.49 13.86
CA ASP A 16 -3.41 -12.34 14.77
C ASP A 16 -4.32 -12.99 15.84
N ALA A 17 -3.71 -13.64 16.83
CA ALA A 17 -4.45 -14.32 17.90
C ALA A 17 -5.29 -13.37 18.75
N ASN A 18 -5.03 -12.08 18.70
CA ASN A 18 -5.78 -11.05 19.42
C ASN A 18 -6.73 -10.29 18.50
N TRP A 19 -7.01 -10.83 17.30
CA TRP A 19 -7.92 -10.26 16.31
C TRP A 19 -7.47 -8.91 15.77
N ARG A 20 -6.16 -8.63 15.80
CA ARG A 20 -5.59 -7.38 15.28
C ARG A 20 -4.95 -7.61 13.92
N LEU A 21 -5.11 -6.64 13.03
CA LEU A 21 -4.51 -6.70 11.69
C LEU A 21 -2.99 -6.93 11.80
N LYS A 22 -2.50 -7.93 11.08
CA LYS A 22 -1.06 -8.24 11.05
C LYS A 22 -0.33 -7.27 10.13
N PRO A 23 0.93 -6.88 10.47
CA PRO A 23 1.73 -6.05 9.57
C PRO A 23 1.90 -6.64 8.17
N ALA A 24 2.12 -7.94 8.06
CA ALA A 24 2.25 -8.59 6.75
C ALA A 24 0.97 -8.46 5.93
N SER A 25 -0.19 -8.57 6.57
CA SER A 25 -1.47 -8.43 5.88
C SER A 25 -1.70 -6.99 5.44
N PHE A 26 -1.29 -6.00 6.24
CA PHE A 26 -1.32 -4.61 5.82
C PHE A 26 -0.46 -4.42 4.56
N MET A 27 0.72 -5.03 4.52
CA MET A 27 1.60 -4.94 3.35
C MET A 27 0.96 -5.53 2.11
N ASP A 28 0.23 -6.63 2.24
CA ASP A 28 -0.48 -7.23 1.11
C ASP A 28 -1.52 -6.26 0.56
N LEU A 29 -2.30 -5.64 1.43
CA LEU A 29 -3.28 -4.62 1.02
C LEU A 29 -2.61 -3.43 0.36
N ALA A 30 -1.50 -2.96 0.94
CA ALA A 30 -0.78 -1.80 0.43
C ALA A 30 -0.21 -2.06 -0.96
N GLN A 31 0.40 -3.22 -1.18
CA GLN A 31 0.97 -3.57 -2.47
C GLN A 31 -0.10 -3.69 -3.56
N GLU A 32 -1.23 -4.29 -3.23
CA GLU A 32 -2.34 -4.42 -4.18
C GLU A 32 -2.88 -3.05 -4.57
N ALA A 33 -3.08 -2.17 -3.58
CA ALA A 33 -3.55 -0.81 -3.83
C ALA A 33 -2.54 -0.01 -4.65
N ALA A 34 -1.25 -0.16 -4.35
CA ALA A 34 -0.19 0.52 -5.09
C ALA A 34 -0.18 0.12 -6.56
N ASN A 35 -0.30 -1.19 -6.83
CA ASN A 35 -0.34 -1.66 -8.21
C ASN A 35 -1.59 -1.18 -8.94
N SER A 36 -2.74 -1.23 -8.28
CA SER A 36 -4.00 -0.75 -8.86
C SER A 36 -3.92 0.72 -9.23
N HIS A 37 -3.38 1.54 -8.34
CA HIS A 37 -3.23 2.97 -8.59
C HIS A 37 -2.22 3.23 -9.71
N ALA A 38 -1.08 2.54 -9.69
CA ALA A 38 -0.06 2.67 -10.73
C ALA A 38 -0.62 2.27 -12.10
N ALA A 39 -1.44 1.21 -12.15
CA ALA A 39 -2.07 0.78 -13.39
C ALA A 39 -3.00 1.86 -13.96
N ILE A 40 -3.79 2.52 -13.09
CA ILE A 40 -4.65 3.63 -13.51
C ILE A 40 -3.82 4.77 -14.10
N LEU A 41 -2.63 5.00 -13.52
CA LEU A 41 -1.73 6.07 -13.97
C LEU A 41 -0.86 5.66 -15.17
N GLY A 42 -0.93 4.41 -15.62
CA GLY A 42 -0.24 3.94 -16.82
C GLY A 42 1.13 3.30 -16.56
N PHE A 43 1.49 3.01 -15.32
CA PHE A 43 2.77 2.37 -15.00
C PHE A 43 2.64 1.26 -13.95
N GLY A 44 1.55 0.48 -14.04
CA GLY A 44 1.41 -0.72 -13.25
C GLY A 44 2.27 -1.86 -13.78
N TYR A 45 2.16 -3.02 -13.16
CA TYR A 45 2.96 -4.18 -13.53
C TYR A 45 2.83 -4.53 -15.02
N ASP A 46 1.59 -4.58 -15.52
CA ASP A 46 1.35 -4.97 -16.92
C ASP A 46 1.92 -3.95 -17.91
N ASP A 47 1.95 -2.67 -17.52
CA ASP A 47 2.54 -1.63 -18.35
C ASP A 47 4.06 -1.76 -18.41
N LEU A 48 4.70 -1.98 -17.26
CA LEU A 48 6.15 -2.04 -17.17
C LEU A 48 6.72 -3.30 -17.82
N ILE A 49 6.00 -4.43 -17.73
CA ILE A 49 6.52 -5.68 -18.28
C ILE A 49 6.67 -5.61 -19.80
N GLN A 50 5.88 -4.79 -20.46
CA GLN A 50 6.02 -4.57 -21.92
C GLN A 50 7.34 -3.93 -22.27
N SER A 51 7.91 -3.12 -21.39
CA SER A 51 9.23 -2.51 -21.55
C SER A 51 10.34 -3.35 -20.89
N ARG A 52 10.01 -4.57 -20.45
CA ARG A 52 10.93 -5.48 -19.76
C ARG A 52 11.49 -4.84 -18.50
N THR A 53 10.60 -4.18 -17.74
CA THR A 53 10.92 -3.59 -16.45
C THR A 53 9.92 -4.05 -15.42
N ALA A 54 10.24 -3.88 -14.16
CA ALA A 54 9.34 -4.24 -13.06
C ALA A 54 9.62 -3.37 -11.84
N TRP A 55 8.61 -3.20 -11.01
CA TRP A 55 8.74 -2.53 -9.74
C TRP A 55 9.40 -3.45 -8.72
N ILE A 56 10.35 -2.92 -7.97
CA ILE A 56 10.97 -3.60 -6.83
C ILE A 56 10.77 -2.73 -5.60
N LEU A 57 10.17 -3.30 -4.58
CA LEU A 57 10.05 -2.63 -3.29
C LEU A 57 11.41 -2.65 -2.59
N SER A 58 11.96 -1.47 -2.35
CA SER A 58 13.28 -1.35 -1.74
C SER A 58 13.20 -1.20 -0.22
N ARG A 59 12.27 -0.37 0.24
CA ARG A 59 12.14 -0.07 1.67
C ARG A 59 10.69 0.26 1.97
N VAL A 60 10.25 -0.12 3.16
CA VAL A 60 8.96 0.30 3.69
C VAL A 60 9.10 0.59 5.17
N ASN A 61 8.48 1.71 5.57
CA ASN A 61 8.36 2.10 6.96
C ASN A 61 6.88 2.07 7.32
N ILE A 62 6.52 1.26 8.30
CA ILE A 62 5.12 1.10 8.70
C ILE A 62 4.99 1.50 10.17
N HIS A 63 4.05 2.39 10.45
CA HIS A 63 3.76 2.83 11.81
C HIS A 63 2.32 2.46 12.16
N PHE A 64 2.16 1.53 13.10
CA PHE A 64 0.85 1.17 13.63
C PHE A 64 0.53 2.09 14.79
N ILE A 65 -0.48 2.94 14.62
CA ILE A 65 -0.98 3.82 15.69
C ILE A 65 -1.96 3.02 16.53
N LYS A 66 -2.87 2.32 15.86
CA LYS A 66 -3.85 1.45 16.50
C LYS A 66 -4.26 0.39 15.48
N ALA A 67 -3.90 -0.86 15.73
CA ALA A 67 -4.22 -1.93 14.80
C ALA A 67 -5.74 -2.10 14.67
N PRO A 68 -6.28 -2.08 13.45
CA PRO A 68 -7.69 -2.42 13.24
C PRO A 68 -7.95 -3.88 13.65
N LEU A 69 -9.19 -4.15 14.03
CA LEU A 69 -9.61 -5.46 14.49
C LEU A 69 -10.39 -6.19 13.39
N TRP A 70 -10.51 -7.49 13.55
CA TRP A 70 -11.37 -8.31 12.70
C TRP A 70 -12.77 -7.68 12.61
N ARG A 71 -13.30 -7.60 11.38
CA ARG A 71 -14.60 -7.03 11.05
C ARG A 71 -14.64 -5.50 11.00
N ASP A 72 -13.57 -4.84 11.37
CA ASP A 72 -13.53 -3.37 11.24
C ASP A 72 -13.59 -2.97 9.78
N GLU A 73 -14.33 -1.89 9.52
CA GLU A 73 -14.36 -1.24 8.22
C GLU A 73 -13.25 -0.20 8.20
N VAL A 74 -12.39 -0.31 7.19
CA VAL A 74 -11.25 0.60 7.06
C VAL A 74 -11.19 1.15 5.64
N THR A 75 -10.50 2.28 5.50
CA THR A 75 -10.24 2.89 4.20
C THR A 75 -8.75 3.04 4.02
N LEU A 76 -8.23 2.46 2.94
CA LEU A 76 -6.83 2.60 2.57
C LEU A 76 -6.72 3.69 1.51
N THR A 77 -5.89 4.70 1.79
CA THR A 77 -5.61 5.78 0.85
C THR A 77 -4.13 5.74 0.53
N THR A 78 -3.79 5.79 -0.75
CA THR A 78 -2.40 5.81 -1.20
C THR A 78 -2.21 6.84 -2.30
N TRP A 79 -1.00 7.37 -2.39
CA TRP A 79 -0.64 8.32 -3.44
C TRP A 79 0.85 8.27 -3.70
N HIS A 80 1.20 8.64 -4.92
CA HIS A 80 2.59 8.80 -5.31
C HIS A 80 3.10 10.12 -4.73
N LYS A 81 4.10 10.03 -3.86
CA LYS A 81 4.60 11.18 -3.11
C LYS A 81 5.65 11.97 -3.90
N GLY A 82 6.42 11.29 -4.73
CA GLY A 82 7.46 11.94 -5.52
C GLY A 82 8.61 11.01 -5.83
N LEU A 83 9.62 11.58 -6.47
CA LEU A 83 10.85 10.88 -6.82
C LEU A 83 12.00 11.48 -6.01
N GLU A 84 12.73 10.64 -5.29
CA GLU A 84 13.91 11.04 -4.53
C GLU A 84 15.08 10.19 -5.01
N ARG A 85 16.02 10.82 -5.74
CA ARG A 85 17.12 10.13 -6.44
C ARG A 85 16.53 9.13 -7.43
N LEU A 86 16.79 7.84 -7.25
CA LEU A 86 16.28 6.78 -8.12
C LEU A 86 15.00 6.12 -7.54
N PHE A 87 14.53 6.60 -6.39
CA PHE A 87 13.42 5.98 -5.69
C PHE A 87 12.12 6.71 -5.93
N PHE A 88 11.09 5.95 -6.26
CA PHE A 88 9.72 6.46 -6.33
C PHE A 88 9.08 6.24 -4.96
N LEU A 89 8.62 7.33 -4.35
CA LEU A 89 8.06 7.29 -3.00
C LEU A 89 6.54 7.23 -3.05
N ARG A 90 5.97 6.41 -2.18
CA ARG A 90 4.52 6.27 -2.08
C ARG A 90 4.12 6.17 -0.62
N ASP A 91 3.12 6.95 -0.26
CA ASP A 91 2.54 6.95 1.09
C ASP A 91 1.24 6.17 1.14
N PHE A 92 0.95 5.63 2.32
CA PHE A 92 -0.28 4.90 2.61
C PHE A 92 -0.82 5.36 3.95
N ILE A 93 -2.14 5.50 4.04
CA ILE A 93 -2.83 5.74 5.31
C ILE A 93 -4.03 4.81 5.38
N LEU A 94 -4.15 4.07 6.49
CA LEU A 94 -5.32 3.26 6.77
C LEU A 94 -6.11 3.96 7.86
N THR A 95 -7.37 4.28 7.58
CA THR A 95 -8.25 4.97 8.53
C THR A 95 -9.42 4.08 8.91
N ASP A 96 -9.98 4.28 10.10
CA ASP A 96 -11.19 3.59 10.53
C ASP A 96 -12.44 4.28 9.98
N LYS A 97 -13.62 3.77 10.33
CA LYS A 97 -14.90 4.30 9.85
C LYS A 97 -15.15 5.73 10.31
N ASP A 98 -14.50 6.17 11.39
CA ASP A 98 -14.64 7.52 11.94
C ASP A 98 -13.58 8.47 11.43
N GLY A 99 -12.71 8.01 10.52
CA GLY A 99 -11.65 8.83 9.95
C GLY A 99 -10.38 8.90 10.76
N ASN A 100 -10.26 8.11 11.84
CA ASN A 100 -9.05 8.09 12.66
C ASN A 100 -7.95 7.28 11.97
N GLU A 101 -6.72 7.78 12.01
CA GLU A 101 -5.59 7.08 11.41
C GLU A 101 -5.19 5.88 12.26
N CYS A 102 -5.15 4.72 11.63
CA CYS A 102 -4.78 3.46 12.28
C CYS A 102 -3.36 3.05 11.93
N VAL A 103 -2.99 3.17 10.65
CA VAL A 103 -1.66 2.78 10.15
C VAL A 103 -1.21 3.81 9.14
N LYS A 104 0.07 4.18 9.22
CA LYS A 104 0.71 5.05 8.23
C LYS A 104 1.95 4.35 7.71
N ALA A 105 2.22 4.50 6.42
CA ALA A 105 3.40 3.88 5.83
C ALA A 105 3.95 4.73 4.71
N THR A 106 5.27 4.63 4.52
CA THR A 106 5.96 5.19 3.37
C THR A 106 6.81 4.08 2.75
N SER A 107 6.74 3.96 1.43
CA SER A 107 7.49 2.95 0.69
C SER A 107 8.38 3.61 -0.35
N SER A 108 9.51 2.96 -0.65
CA SER A 108 10.45 3.39 -1.67
C SER A 108 10.59 2.28 -2.70
N TRP A 109 10.44 2.62 -3.97
CA TRP A 109 10.40 1.66 -5.08
C TRP A 109 11.44 2.00 -6.12
N LEU A 110 11.96 0.95 -6.75
CA LEU A 110 12.87 1.06 -7.90
C LEU A 110 12.22 0.41 -9.10
N VAL A 111 12.55 0.93 -10.28
CA VAL A 111 12.23 0.24 -11.54
C VAL A 111 13.47 -0.56 -11.93
N LEU A 112 13.31 -1.86 -12.05
CA LEU A 112 14.39 -2.77 -12.38
C LEU A 112 14.30 -3.18 -13.85
N ASN A 113 15.43 -3.14 -14.54
CA ASN A 113 15.53 -3.64 -15.92
C ASN A 113 15.72 -5.16 -15.87
N LEU A 114 14.86 -5.89 -16.61
CA LEU A 114 14.87 -7.36 -16.61
C LEU A 114 15.78 -7.96 -17.67
N ASP A 115 16.40 -7.17 -18.51
CA ASP A 115 17.32 -7.66 -19.56
C ASP A 115 18.70 -8.05 -19.01
#